data_06cba1548741875464e443fd5d7f5ffc
#
_entry.id   06cba1548741875464e443fd5d7f5ffc
#
_cell.length_a   1.000
_cell.length_b   1.000
_cell.length_c   1.000
_cell.angle_alpha   90.00
_cell.angle_beta   90.00
_cell.angle_gamma   90.00
#
_symmetry.space_group_name_H-M   'P 1'
#
loop_
_entity.id
_entity.type
_entity.pdbx_description
1 polymer ?
#
loop_
_entity_poly.entity_id
_entity_poly.type
_entity_poly.pdbx_seq_one_letter_code
_entity_poly.pdbx_strand_id
1 'polypeptide(L)'
;MKNILILFILSFVFLSSCGELESGLVDTNAKPVVEGYLSPGSAVTIRIYKEIPYAEVTSSNTNKEVPIENLKITLKGPESSVVLASIGGGLYTAPTSFKIVVGKEYSMKFDYNGISVSASTIIPSKPINYKADKDLITRQAIDLSQGGGGLGGRPGGNFNQASNLNLTWSNPTNDYFISVIENMETNPVEIVKFPVDPTRVRPDIRFRNEPVQGTTVEIRPQNFQYFGYHRVILFKLNPDYVALYKRNGNTTQNISTPPTTITNGLGIFTGINSDTLKVRVIPE
;
A
#
# COMPACT_ATOMS: atom_id res chain seq x y z
N MET A 1 41.44 -54.18 -30.14
CA MET A 1 41.23 -52.82 -30.67
C MET A 1 39.79 -52.55 -31.06
N LYS A 2 39.06 -53.51 -31.67
CA LYS A 2 37.68 -53.34 -32.14
C LYS A 2 36.68 -53.04 -31.00
N ASN A 3 36.87 -53.63 -29.80
CA ASN A 3 35.98 -53.46 -28.65
C ASN A 3 36.20 -52.13 -27.90
N ILE A 4 37.40 -51.53 -27.99
CA ILE A 4 37.71 -50.23 -27.39
C ILE A 4 37.08 -49.11 -28.22
N LEU A 5 37.00 -49.28 -29.54
CA LEU A 5 36.37 -48.30 -30.42
C LEU A 5 34.85 -48.21 -30.20
N ILE A 6 34.21 -49.36 -29.93
CA ILE A 6 32.76 -49.42 -29.65
C ILE A 6 32.46 -48.75 -28.32
N LEU A 7 33.33 -48.89 -27.29
CA LEU A 7 33.15 -48.23 -25.99
C LEU A 7 33.28 -46.71 -26.08
N PHE A 8 34.16 -46.21 -26.97
CA PHE A 8 34.35 -44.78 -27.22
C PHE A 8 33.17 -44.15 -27.98
N ILE A 9 32.56 -44.88 -28.91
CA ILE A 9 31.38 -44.39 -29.64
C ILE A 9 30.17 -44.40 -28.75
N LEU A 10 30.01 -45.35 -27.81
CA LEU A 10 28.90 -45.38 -26.86
C LEU A 10 29.01 -44.27 -25.80
N SER A 11 30.22 -43.83 -25.44
CA SER A 11 30.45 -42.71 -24.51
C SER A 11 30.11 -41.34 -25.13
N PHE A 12 30.13 -41.20 -26.46
CA PHE A 12 29.85 -39.93 -27.11
C PHE A 12 28.35 -39.65 -27.29
N VAL A 13 27.51 -40.68 -27.19
CA VAL A 13 26.04 -40.55 -27.33
C VAL A 13 25.38 -40.01 -26.02
N PHE A 14 26.06 -40.09 -24.89
CA PHE A 14 25.53 -39.59 -23.61
C PHE A 14 25.81 -38.10 -23.34
N LEU A 15 26.55 -37.39 -24.18
CA LEU A 15 26.91 -35.98 -23.99
C LEU A 15 26.00 -35.01 -24.75
N SER A 16 25.00 -35.47 -25.49
CA SER A 16 24.05 -34.61 -26.20
C SER A 16 22.70 -34.44 -25.52
N SER A 17 22.60 -34.80 -24.21
CA SER A 17 21.44 -34.47 -23.40
C SER A 17 21.68 -33.14 -22.63
N CYS A 18 22.06 -32.10 -23.34
CA CYS A 18 21.80 -30.74 -22.89
C CYS A 18 20.38 -30.47 -23.35
N GLY A 19 19.41 -30.84 -22.51
CA GLY A 19 18.05 -30.35 -22.69
C GLY A 19 18.13 -28.82 -22.65
N GLU A 20 17.74 -28.17 -23.74
CA GLU A 20 17.32 -26.78 -23.70
C GLU A 20 16.37 -26.70 -22.51
N LEU A 21 16.79 -25.99 -21.46
CA LEU A 21 15.84 -25.42 -20.52
C LEU A 21 14.87 -24.64 -21.41
N GLU A 22 13.69 -25.24 -21.67
CA GLU A 22 12.57 -24.43 -22.13
C GLU A 22 12.58 -23.21 -21.23
N SER A 23 13.02 -22.08 -21.76
CA SER A 23 12.75 -20.78 -21.21
C SER A 23 11.23 -20.78 -21.08
N GLY A 24 10.77 -20.99 -19.82
CA GLY A 24 9.36 -21.11 -19.53
C GLY A 24 8.66 -20.00 -20.27
N LEU A 25 7.65 -20.36 -21.04
CA LEU A 25 6.84 -19.43 -21.81
C LEU A 25 6.53 -18.27 -20.90
N VAL A 26 7.25 -17.16 -21.09
CA VAL A 26 6.89 -15.89 -20.46
C VAL A 26 5.47 -15.67 -20.94
N ASP A 27 4.51 -15.75 -20.02
CA ASP A 27 3.12 -15.52 -20.36
C ASP A 27 3.04 -14.11 -20.92
N THR A 28 3.04 -14.02 -22.26
CA THR A 28 3.03 -12.74 -22.99
C THR A 28 1.78 -11.93 -22.72
N ASN A 29 0.82 -12.49 -21.97
CA ASN A 29 -0.37 -11.83 -21.45
C ASN A 29 -0.17 -11.36 -20.02
N ALA A 30 0.80 -10.46 -19.78
CA ALA A 30 0.91 -9.77 -18.50
C ALA A 30 -0.45 -9.21 -18.10
N LYS A 31 -0.93 -9.60 -16.91
CA LYS A 31 -2.23 -9.18 -16.38
C LYS A 31 -2.21 -7.71 -16.02
N PRO A 32 -3.35 -7.01 -16.14
CA PRO A 32 -3.46 -5.66 -15.59
C PRO A 32 -3.51 -5.74 -14.05
N VAL A 33 -2.76 -4.85 -13.41
CA VAL A 33 -2.81 -4.61 -11.97
C VAL A 33 -3.65 -3.35 -11.73
N VAL A 34 -4.66 -3.47 -10.92
CA VAL A 34 -5.62 -2.40 -10.61
C VAL A 34 -5.46 -1.95 -9.17
N GLU A 35 -5.41 -0.65 -8.95
CA GLU A 35 -5.48 -0.02 -7.62
C GLU A 35 -6.63 0.98 -7.60
N GLY A 36 -7.71 0.64 -6.92
CA GLY A 36 -8.90 1.48 -6.80
C GLY A 36 -9.43 1.48 -5.38
N TYR A 37 -9.47 2.65 -4.76
CA TYR A 37 -10.04 2.88 -3.43
C TYR A 37 -11.20 3.85 -3.54
N LEU A 38 -12.41 3.37 -3.28
CA LEU A 38 -13.61 4.17 -3.34
C LEU A 38 -13.96 4.68 -1.94
N SER A 39 -14.01 6.01 -1.77
CA SER A 39 -14.33 6.64 -0.48
C SER A 39 -15.39 7.73 -0.66
N PRO A 40 -16.39 7.82 0.23
CA PRO A 40 -17.34 8.91 0.23
C PRO A 40 -16.64 10.28 0.35
N GLY A 41 -17.06 11.24 -0.44
CA GLY A 41 -16.52 12.60 -0.42
C GLY A 41 -15.18 12.79 -1.12
N SER A 42 -14.56 11.73 -1.62
CA SER A 42 -13.32 11.79 -2.39
C SER A 42 -13.56 11.69 -3.90
N ALA A 43 -12.66 12.26 -4.68
CA ALA A 43 -12.64 12.00 -6.12
C ALA A 43 -12.29 10.53 -6.38
N VAL A 44 -13.00 9.90 -7.31
CA VAL A 44 -12.69 8.53 -7.72
C VAL A 44 -11.51 8.56 -8.66
N THR A 45 -10.42 7.89 -8.26
CA THR A 45 -9.25 7.66 -9.12
C THR A 45 -8.87 6.19 -9.06
N ILE A 46 -8.67 5.58 -10.23
CA ILE A 46 -8.22 4.20 -10.38
C ILE A 46 -6.91 4.22 -11.14
N ARG A 47 -5.91 3.51 -10.64
CA ARG A 47 -4.62 3.33 -11.29
C ARG A 47 -4.56 1.95 -11.92
N ILE A 48 -4.06 1.85 -13.17
CA ILE A 48 -3.88 0.58 -13.87
C ILE A 48 -2.49 0.54 -14.51
N TYR A 49 -1.76 -0.52 -14.24
CA TYR A 49 -0.42 -0.77 -14.77
C TYR A 49 -0.23 -2.25 -15.12
N LYS A 50 0.83 -2.58 -15.84
CA LYS A 50 1.15 -3.97 -16.20
C LYS A 50 1.78 -4.69 -15.02
N GLU A 51 1.44 -5.96 -14.87
CA GLU A 51 2.22 -6.89 -14.06
C GLU A 51 3.64 -6.98 -14.64
N ILE A 52 4.64 -6.94 -13.76
CA ILE A 52 6.04 -7.20 -14.10
C ILE A 52 6.37 -8.61 -13.61
N PRO A 53 6.54 -9.59 -14.50
CA PRO A 53 6.93 -10.94 -14.10
C PRO A 53 8.28 -10.92 -13.38
N TYR A 54 8.41 -11.73 -12.33
CA TYR A 54 9.65 -11.79 -11.53
C TYR A 54 10.90 -12.09 -12.39
N ALA A 55 10.75 -12.87 -13.43
CA ALA A 55 11.85 -13.18 -14.36
C ALA A 55 12.40 -11.97 -15.15
N GLU A 56 11.61 -10.88 -15.24
CA GLU A 56 12.00 -9.63 -15.91
C GLU A 56 12.62 -8.62 -14.95
N VAL A 57 12.59 -8.89 -13.63
CA VAL A 57 13.19 -8.02 -12.61
C VAL A 57 14.70 -8.24 -12.59
N THR A 58 15.42 -7.50 -13.43
CA THR A 58 16.89 -7.42 -13.37
C THR A 58 17.33 -6.30 -12.45
N SER A 59 18.54 -6.40 -11.89
CA SER A 59 19.11 -5.39 -10.98
C SER A 59 19.27 -3.98 -11.58
N SER A 60 19.10 -3.84 -12.89
CA SER A 60 19.11 -2.57 -13.63
C SER A 60 17.71 -2.03 -13.94
N ASN A 61 16.65 -2.85 -13.84
CA ASN A 61 15.25 -2.46 -14.01
C ASN A 61 14.57 -2.38 -12.64
N THR A 62 14.96 -1.38 -11.85
CA THR A 62 14.28 -1.09 -10.60
C THR A 62 12.83 -0.73 -10.86
N ASN A 63 11.91 -1.70 -10.63
CA ASN A 63 10.47 -1.53 -10.35
C ASN A 63 9.75 -0.34 -11.02
N LYS A 64 10.00 -0.08 -12.29
CA LYS A 64 9.28 0.97 -12.99
C LYS A 64 7.93 0.40 -13.43
N GLU A 65 6.88 0.73 -12.68
CA GLU A 65 5.51 0.45 -13.09
C GLU A 65 5.28 0.93 -14.53
N VAL A 66 4.75 0.05 -15.38
CA VAL A 66 4.41 0.39 -16.76
C VAL A 66 2.92 0.70 -16.82
N PRO A 67 2.52 1.97 -16.94
CA PRO A 67 1.11 2.34 -16.98
C PRO A 67 0.41 1.75 -18.20
N ILE A 68 -0.87 1.38 -18.03
CA ILE A 68 -1.73 1.01 -19.14
C ILE A 68 -2.62 2.21 -19.45
N GLU A 69 -2.47 2.72 -20.67
CA GLU A 69 -3.20 3.90 -21.14
C GLU A 69 -4.37 3.53 -22.09
N ASN A 70 -5.26 4.49 -22.31
CA ASN A 70 -6.34 4.41 -23.31
C ASN A 70 -7.35 3.27 -23.09
N LEU A 71 -7.53 2.82 -21.85
CA LEU A 71 -8.59 1.86 -21.51
C LEU A 71 -9.95 2.58 -21.44
N LYS A 72 -10.99 1.93 -21.93
CA LYS A 72 -12.37 2.33 -21.71
C LYS A 72 -12.90 1.66 -20.45
N ILE A 73 -12.73 2.32 -19.31
CA ILE A 73 -13.14 1.79 -18.02
C ILE A 73 -14.54 2.29 -17.70
N THR A 74 -15.46 1.38 -17.49
CA THR A 74 -16.83 1.68 -17.05
C THR A 74 -16.91 1.46 -15.55
N LEU A 75 -17.28 2.50 -14.81
CA LEU A 75 -17.60 2.43 -13.38
C LEU A 75 -19.11 2.56 -13.21
N LYS A 76 -19.75 1.53 -12.64
CA LYS A 76 -21.18 1.48 -12.38
C LYS A 76 -21.42 1.67 -10.88
N GLY A 77 -22.29 2.60 -10.54
CA GLY A 77 -22.86 2.79 -9.21
C GLY A 77 -24.33 2.42 -9.15
N PRO A 78 -25.02 2.70 -8.03
CA PRO A 78 -26.42 2.33 -7.83
C PRO A 78 -27.38 3.03 -8.80
N GLU A 79 -27.11 4.28 -9.15
CA GLU A 79 -28.02 5.13 -9.93
C GLU A 79 -27.50 5.43 -11.34
N SER A 80 -26.21 5.30 -11.57
CA SER A 80 -25.58 5.70 -12.83
C SER A 80 -24.34 4.88 -13.17
N SER A 81 -23.97 4.95 -14.42
CA SER A 81 -22.74 4.37 -14.95
C SER A 81 -21.96 5.44 -15.70
N VAL A 82 -20.67 5.53 -15.49
CA VAL A 82 -19.79 6.50 -16.15
C VAL A 82 -18.58 5.82 -16.76
N VAL A 83 -18.05 6.39 -17.82
CA VAL A 83 -16.74 6.02 -18.37
C VAL A 83 -15.71 6.93 -17.73
N LEU A 84 -14.65 6.35 -17.17
CA LEU A 84 -13.58 7.09 -16.55
C LEU A 84 -12.72 7.80 -17.62
N ALA A 85 -12.32 9.03 -17.34
CA ALA A 85 -11.38 9.78 -18.17
C ALA A 85 -9.93 9.42 -17.79
N SER A 86 -9.09 9.14 -18.78
CA SER A 86 -7.64 9.01 -18.56
C SER A 86 -7.04 10.39 -18.27
N ILE A 87 -6.20 10.47 -17.24
CA ILE A 87 -5.45 11.67 -16.85
C ILE A 87 -3.94 11.46 -16.96
N GLY A 88 -3.52 10.39 -17.64
CA GLY A 88 -2.12 10.01 -17.85
C GLY A 88 -1.50 9.18 -16.72
N GLY A 89 -0.40 8.49 -17.01
CA GLY A 89 0.31 7.65 -16.03
C GLY A 89 -0.50 6.45 -15.54
N GLY A 90 -1.41 5.91 -16.38
CA GLY A 90 -2.30 4.82 -15.99
C GLY A 90 -3.39 5.23 -15.00
N LEU A 91 -3.61 6.53 -14.79
CA LEU A 91 -4.62 7.06 -13.88
C LEU A 91 -5.92 7.39 -14.64
N TYR A 92 -7.03 6.97 -14.05
CA TYR A 92 -8.38 7.16 -14.58
C TYR A 92 -9.29 7.76 -13.52
N THR A 93 -10.05 8.78 -13.87
CA THR A 93 -10.90 9.49 -12.91
C THR A 93 -12.35 9.55 -13.36
N ALA A 94 -13.26 9.49 -12.39
CA ALA A 94 -14.68 9.73 -12.64
C ALA A 94 -14.99 11.24 -12.67
N PRO A 95 -16.07 11.67 -13.37
CA PRO A 95 -16.58 13.02 -13.26
C PRO A 95 -16.90 13.38 -11.80
N THR A 96 -16.72 14.63 -11.41
CA THR A 96 -17.00 15.12 -10.05
C THR A 96 -18.48 15.00 -9.63
N SER A 97 -19.38 14.85 -10.60
CA SER A 97 -20.80 14.56 -10.37
C SER A 97 -21.06 13.13 -9.90
N PHE A 98 -20.15 12.18 -10.20
CA PHE A 98 -20.28 10.80 -9.75
C PHE A 98 -19.91 10.68 -8.26
N LYS A 99 -20.89 10.36 -7.43
CA LYS A 99 -20.73 10.33 -5.98
C LYS A 99 -20.67 8.92 -5.44
N ILE A 100 -19.79 8.72 -4.47
CA ILE A 100 -19.68 7.46 -3.72
C ILE A 100 -20.57 7.55 -2.50
N VAL A 101 -21.51 6.60 -2.36
CA VAL A 101 -22.55 6.54 -1.32
C VAL A 101 -22.31 5.32 -0.44
N VAL A 102 -22.35 5.52 0.87
CA VAL A 102 -22.20 4.49 1.90
C VAL A 102 -23.26 3.37 1.72
N GLY A 103 -22.85 2.12 1.92
CA GLY A 103 -23.72 0.95 1.85
C GLY A 103 -24.11 0.53 0.44
N LYS A 104 -23.63 1.22 -0.58
CA LYS A 104 -23.94 0.91 -1.98
C LYS A 104 -22.81 0.13 -2.63
N GLU A 105 -23.19 -0.71 -3.60
CA GLU A 105 -22.27 -1.48 -4.42
C GLU A 105 -21.83 -0.67 -5.64
N TYR A 106 -20.55 -0.81 -5.97
CA TYR A 106 -19.90 -0.25 -7.16
C TYR A 106 -19.16 -1.36 -7.88
N SER A 107 -19.23 -1.35 -9.22
CA SER A 107 -18.49 -2.31 -10.05
C SER A 107 -17.73 -1.58 -11.16
N MET A 108 -16.54 -2.10 -11.43
CA MET A 108 -15.67 -1.63 -12.50
C MET A 108 -15.56 -2.71 -13.58
N LYS A 109 -15.52 -2.30 -14.85
CA LYS A 109 -15.30 -3.20 -15.98
C LYS A 109 -14.53 -2.52 -17.09
N PHE A 110 -13.58 -3.23 -17.70
CA PHE A 110 -12.87 -2.85 -18.93
C PHE A 110 -12.37 -4.10 -19.66
N ASP A 111 -12.02 -3.95 -20.93
CA ASP A 111 -11.40 -5.01 -21.70
C ASP A 111 -9.91 -4.71 -21.88
N TYR A 112 -9.07 -5.75 -21.67
CA TYR A 112 -7.64 -5.69 -21.84
C TYR A 112 -7.17 -6.92 -22.64
N ASN A 113 -6.53 -6.70 -23.80
CA ASN A 113 -6.08 -7.77 -24.71
C ASN A 113 -7.19 -8.78 -25.06
N GLY A 114 -8.43 -8.31 -25.25
CA GLY A 114 -9.59 -9.16 -25.57
C GLY A 114 -10.18 -9.91 -24.38
N ILE A 115 -9.66 -9.71 -23.16
CA ILE A 115 -10.16 -10.32 -21.94
C ILE A 115 -10.90 -9.27 -21.10
N SER A 116 -12.11 -9.62 -20.66
CA SER A 116 -12.88 -8.72 -19.80
C SER A 116 -12.37 -8.78 -18.35
N VAL A 117 -11.98 -7.63 -17.82
CA VAL A 117 -11.50 -7.42 -16.44
C VAL A 117 -12.60 -6.75 -15.65
N SER A 118 -12.89 -7.24 -14.45
CA SER A 118 -13.96 -6.68 -13.60
C SER A 118 -13.68 -6.84 -12.13
N ALA A 119 -14.32 -5.97 -11.32
CA ALA A 119 -14.32 -6.04 -9.87
C ALA A 119 -15.56 -5.36 -9.31
N SER A 120 -15.96 -5.71 -8.09
CA SER A 120 -17.01 -5.02 -7.35
C SER A 120 -16.65 -4.84 -5.88
N THR A 121 -17.26 -3.83 -5.25
CA THR A 121 -17.08 -3.54 -3.83
C THR A 121 -18.30 -2.84 -3.26
N ILE A 122 -18.49 -2.96 -1.94
CA ILE A 122 -19.50 -2.22 -1.19
C ILE A 122 -18.79 -1.18 -0.33
N ILE A 123 -19.35 0.03 -0.26
CA ILE A 123 -18.76 1.11 0.54
C ILE A 123 -19.13 0.93 2.01
N PRO A 124 -18.15 0.79 2.93
CA PRO A 124 -18.43 0.61 4.34
C PRO A 124 -18.98 1.88 4.98
N SER A 125 -19.68 1.73 6.11
CA SER A 125 -20.09 2.87 6.94
C SER A 125 -18.86 3.59 7.53
N LYS A 126 -19.05 4.87 7.88
CA LYS A 126 -18.05 5.62 8.64
C LYS A 126 -17.77 4.95 10.01
N PRO A 127 -16.54 5.04 10.56
CA PRO A 127 -16.27 4.67 11.95
C PRO A 127 -17.23 5.34 12.92
N ILE A 128 -17.68 4.62 13.95
CA ILE A 128 -18.69 5.07 14.91
C ILE A 128 -18.01 5.42 16.23
N ASN A 129 -18.37 6.56 16.84
CA ASN A 129 -17.85 7.01 18.13
C ASN A 129 -16.32 7.11 18.18
N TYR A 130 -15.69 7.46 17.06
CA TYR A 130 -14.25 7.65 17.01
C TYR A 130 -13.81 8.85 17.82
N LYS A 131 -12.90 8.64 18.75
CA LYS A 131 -12.37 9.69 19.64
C LYS A 131 -10.97 9.35 20.14
N ALA A 132 -10.26 10.37 20.57
CA ALA A 132 -8.99 10.28 21.28
C ALA A 132 -9.18 10.68 22.74
N ASP A 133 -8.32 10.19 23.63
CA ASP A 133 -8.30 10.58 25.06
C ASP A 133 -7.73 11.98 25.27
N LYS A 134 -7.00 12.53 24.30
CA LYS A 134 -6.44 13.88 24.29
C LYS A 134 -6.24 14.40 22.88
N ASP A 135 -6.05 15.69 22.72
CA ASP A 135 -5.79 16.39 21.45
C ASP A 135 -4.42 17.10 21.45
N LEU A 136 -3.68 17.03 22.56
CA LEU A 136 -2.36 17.63 22.73
C LEU A 136 -1.34 16.58 23.17
N ILE A 137 -0.18 16.57 22.50
CA ILE A 137 0.97 15.73 22.81
C ILE A 137 2.20 16.62 22.96
N THR A 138 2.94 16.45 24.05
CA THR A 138 4.25 17.08 24.25
C THR A 138 5.37 16.16 23.81
N ARG A 139 6.38 16.70 23.13
CA ARG A 139 7.57 15.98 22.70
C ARG A 139 8.81 16.84 22.92
N GLN A 140 9.87 16.23 23.46
CA GLN A 140 11.18 16.89 23.52
C GLN A 140 11.78 16.99 22.11
N ALA A 141 12.24 18.18 21.73
CA ALA A 141 13.02 18.39 20.52
C ALA A 141 14.44 17.79 20.72
N ILE A 142 14.91 17.02 19.74
CA ILE A 142 16.23 16.37 19.77
C ILE A 142 17.02 16.86 18.56
N ASP A 143 18.17 17.49 18.82
CA ASP A 143 19.08 17.91 17.75
C ASP A 143 20.32 17.01 17.72
N LEU A 144 20.42 16.15 16.70
CA LEU A 144 21.53 15.27 16.42
C LEU A 144 22.40 15.81 15.27
N SER A 145 22.07 16.99 14.72
CA SER A 145 22.73 17.55 13.51
C SER A 145 24.20 17.93 13.74
N GLN A 146 24.57 18.23 14.97
CA GLN A 146 25.92 18.73 15.33
C GLN A 146 26.98 17.64 15.49
N GLY A 147 26.67 16.36 15.21
CA GLY A 147 27.69 15.30 15.13
C GLY A 147 28.47 14.99 16.42
N GLY A 148 28.07 15.54 17.57
CA GLY A 148 28.85 15.47 18.83
C GLY A 148 28.46 14.36 19.80
N GLY A 149 27.60 13.43 19.43
CA GLY A 149 27.15 12.31 20.27
C GLY A 149 27.93 11.05 19.98
N GLY A 150 29.18 10.93 20.48
CA GLY A 150 29.80 9.63 20.61
C GLY A 150 28.89 8.68 21.37
N LEU A 151 28.96 7.38 21.08
CA LEU A 151 28.18 6.30 21.70
C LEU A 151 28.17 6.26 23.26
N GLY A 152 28.85 7.19 23.94
CA GLY A 152 28.90 7.35 25.38
C GLY A 152 28.03 8.42 26.00
N GLY A 153 27.46 9.31 25.19
CA GLY A 153 26.58 10.39 25.64
C GLY A 153 25.14 10.16 25.24
N ARG A 154 24.54 9.05 25.68
CA ARG A 154 23.07 8.99 25.75
C ARG A 154 22.64 10.14 26.64
N PRO A 155 21.86 11.13 26.14
CA PRO A 155 21.17 12.02 27.05
C PRO A 155 20.33 11.10 27.93
N GLY A 156 20.66 10.99 29.21
CA GLY A 156 19.90 10.23 30.19
C GLY A 156 18.55 10.90 30.52
N GLY A 157 17.97 11.57 29.57
CA GLY A 157 16.61 12.10 29.64
C GLY A 157 15.62 10.95 29.48
N ASN A 158 14.68 10.88 30.38
CA ASN A 158 13.53 9.99 30.28
C ASN A 158 12.76 10.29 29.00
N PHE A 159 13.19 9.68 27.87
CA PHE A 159 12.49 9.75 26.57
C PHE A 159 11.04 9.26 26.60
N ASN A 160 10.54 8.85 27.77
CA ASN A 160 9.27 8.15 27.97
C ASN A 160 8.22 8.94 28.77
N GLN A 161 8.37 10.25 29.00
CA GLN A 161 7.38 10.97 29.84
C GLN A 161 6.10 11.38 29.10
N ALA A 162 6.12 11.47 27.78
CA ALA A 162 4.89 11.76 27.05
C ALA A 162 3.98 10.52 27.06
N SER A 163 2.78 10.65 27.61
CA SER A 163 1.79 9.57 27.60
C SER A 163 1.28 9.29 26.22
N ASN A 164 1.02 8.01 25.93
CA ASN A 164 0.47 7.56 24.64
C ASN A 164 -0.88 8.23 24.34
N LEU A 165 -1.19 8.35 23.06
CA LEU A 165 -2.49 8.77 22.56
C LEU A 165 -3.37 7.53 22.38
N ASN A 166 -4.47 7.44 23.12
CA ASN A 166 -5.38 6.32 23.01
C ASN A 166 -6.57 6.70 22.13
N LEU A 167 -6.71 5.95 21.03
CA LEU A 167 -7.84 6.06 20.13
C LEU A 167 -8.88 5.00 20.47
N THR A 168 -10.15 5.37 20.47
CA THR A 168 -11.27 4.46 20.73
C THR A 168 -12.39 4.67 19.74
N TRP A 169 -13.12 3.59 19.43
CA TRP A 169 -14.30 3.60 18.55
C TRP A 169 -15.21 2.42 18.86
N SER A 170 -16.42 2.42 18.29
CA SER A 170 -17.35 1.30 18.37
C SER A 170 -17.18 0.35 17.18
N ASN A 171 -17.13 -0.95 17.45
CA ASN A 171 -17.01 -2.00 16.41
C ASN A 171 -18.01 -3.14 16.63
N PRO A 172 -19.34 -2.90 16.49
CA PRO A 172 -20.35 -3.91 16.74
C PRO A 172 -20.38 -5.03 15.68
N THR A 173 -19.81 -4.79 14.50
CA THR A 173 -19.82 -5.69 13.33
C THR A 173 -18.49 -6.41 13.13
N ASN A 174 -17.54 -6.25 14.06
CA ASN A 174 -16.22 -6.87 14.02
C ASN A 174 -15.45 -6.56 12.71
N ASP A 175 -15.58 -5.32 12.23
CA ASP A 175 -14.90 -4.84 11.05
C ASP A 175 -13.41 -4.57 11.32
N TYR A 176 -12.65 -4.38 10.24
CA TYR A 176 -11.24 -4.06 10.32
C TYR A 176 -10.98 -2.55 10.23
N PHE A 177 -10.00 -2.09 11.00
CA PHE A 177 -9.59 -0.68 11.06
C PHE A 177 -8.08 -0.51 10.97
N ILE A 178 -7.66 0.57 10.30
CA ILE A 178 -6.28 1.07 10.30
C ILE A 178 -6.30 2.53 10.72
N SER A 179 -5.40 2.93 11.61
CA SER A 179 -5.14 4.35 11.89
C SER A 179 -3.89 4.83 11.17
N VAL A 180 -3.97 6.04 10.64
CA VAL A 180 -2.90 6.72 9.89
C VAL A 180 -2.69 8.10 10.51
N ILE A 181 -1.42 8.53 10.67
CA ILE A 181 -1.06 9.87 11.10
C ILE A 181 -0.51 10.63 9.89
N GLU A 182 -1.05 11.82 9.66
CA GLU A 182 -0.57 12.74 8.63
C GLU A 182 -0.27 14.10 9.24
N ASN A 183 0.91 14.65 8.95
CA ASN A 183 1.25 16.03 9.32
C ASN A 183 0.47 17.01 8.44
N MET A 184 0.01 18.12 9.01
CA MET A 184 -0.79 19.14 8.32
C MET A 184 0.01 20.43 8.03
N GLU A 185 1.23 20.52 8.53
CA GLU A 185 2.04 21.73 8.38
C GLU A 185 2.64 21.83 6.97
N THR A 186 2.59 23.01 6.39
CA THR A 186 3.20 23.27 5.08
C THR A 186 4.73 23.21 5.16
N ASN A 187 5.30 23.67 6.27
CA ASN A 187 6.72 23.63 6.58
C ASN A 187 6.93 22.88 7.90
N PRO A 188 6.91 21.54 7.89
CA PRO A 188 6.97 20.77 9.10
C PRO A 188 8.31 20.90 9.81
N VAL A 189 8.30 21.10 11.14
CA VAL A 189 9.48 21.14 11.98
C VAL A 189 9.74 19.76 12.55
N GLU A 190 10.87 19.17 12.24
CA GLU A 190 11.25 17.84 12.74
C GLU A 190 11.42 17.84 14.27
N ILE A 191 10.89 16.83 14.94
CA ILE A 191 11.10 16.57 16.37
C ILE A 191 12.51 16.07 16.62
N VAL A 192 13.02 15.20 15.74
CA VAL A 192 14.40 14.71 15.77
C VAL A 192 15.12 15.21 14.53
N LYS A 193 16.01 16.17 14.73
CA LYS A 193 16.89 16.67 13.67
C LYS A 193 18.13 15.78 13.58
N PHE A 194 18.37 15.21 12.41
CA PHE A 194 19.56 14.42 12.14
C PHE A 194 20.56 15.22 11.31
N PRO A 195 21.85 14.81 11.26
CA PRO A 195 22.79 15.36 10.29
C PRO A 195 22.23 15.30 8.87
N VAL A 196 22.39 16.40 8.13
CA VAL A 196 22.00 16.44 6.71
C VAL A 196 23.01 15.63 5.91
N ASP A 197 22.58 14.52 5.36
CA ASP A 197 23.33 13.75 4.39
C ASP A 197 22.74 14.04 2.99
N PRO A 198 23.43 14.81 2.14
CA PRO A 198 22.90 15.17 0.82
C PRO A 198 22.73 13.97 -0.12
N THR A 199 23.33 12.81 0.22
CA THR A 199 23.24 11.58 -0.56
C THR A 199 22.06 10.71 -0.16
N ARG A 200 21.37 11.01 0.96
CA ARG A 200 20.24 10.24 1.49
C ARG A 200 18.96 11.05 1.44
N VAL A 201 18.07 10.64 0.56
CA VAL A 201 16.68 11.08 0.62
C VAL A 201 16.00 10.30 1.76
N ARG A 202 15.53 11.01 2.79
CA ARG A 202 14.76 10.38 3.86
C ARG A 202 13.36 10.07 3.35
N PRO A 203 12.88 8.82 3.52
CA PRO A 203 11.51 8.51 3.19
C PRO A 203 10.56 9.26 4.14
N ASP A 204 9.46 9.79 3.61
CA ASP A 204 8.33 10.29 4.39
C ASP A 204 7.63 9.06 5.02
N ILE A 205 8.01 8.73 6.25
CA ILE A 205 7.47 7.56 6.96
C ILE A 205 6.17 8.00 7.62
N ARG A 206 5.05 7.64 7.00
CA ARG A 206 3.73 7.80 7.62
C ARG A 206 3.48 6.66 8.59
N PHE A 207 3.12 7.00 9.82
CA PHE A 207 2.69 5.98 10.78
C PHE A 207 1.39 5.35 10.30
N ARG A 208 1.37 4.02 10.31
CA ARG A 208 0.21 3.20 10.04
C ARG A 208 0.30 1.94 10.89
N ASN A 209 -0.75 1.64 11.68
CA ASN A 209 -0.81 0.34 12.36
C ASN A 209 -1.26 -0.78 11.40
N GLU A 210 -1.10 -2.01 11.82
CA GLU A 210 -1.70 -3.17 11.14
C GLU A 210 -3.22 -3.15 11.25
N PRO A 211 -3.96 -3.79 10.32
CA PRO A 211 -5.40 -3.91 10.42
C PRO A 211 -5.83 -4.63 11.70
N VAL A 212 -6.67 -3.98 12.51
CA VAL A 212 -7.19 -4.50 13.77
C VAL A 212 -8.72 -4.63 13.75
N GLN A 213 -9.26 -5.62 14.45
CA GLN A 213 -10.71 -5.77 14.68
C GLN A 213 -11.13 -5.29 16.07
N GLY A 214 -10.21 -4.74 16.85
CA GLY A 214 -10.48 -4.17 18.17
C GLY A 214 -11.27 -2.87 18.13
N THR A 215 -11.43 -2.27 19.30
CA THR A 215 -12.11 -0.99 19.52
C THR A 215 -11.16 0.10 19.98
N THR A 216 -9.86 -0.17 20.02
CA THR A 216 -8.83 0.75 20.49
C THR A 216 -7.51 0.53 19.79
N VAL A 217 -6.74 1.60 19.63
CA VAL A 217 -5.34 1.60 19.22
C VAL A 217 -4.59 2.62 20.06
N GLU A 218 -3.40 2.23 20.50
CA GLU A 218 -2.46 3.10 21.21
C GLU A 218 -1.40 3.62 20.24
N ILE A 219 -1.28 4.93 20.16
CA ILE A 219 -0.26 5.62 19.37
C ILE A 219 0.80 6.17 20.31
N ARG A 220 2.03 5.75 20.11
CA ARG A 220 3.16 6.23 20.90
C ARG A 220 3.58 7.63 20.43
N PRO A 221 4.03 8.53 21.33
CA PRO A 221 4.52 9.84 20.93
C PRO A 221 5.63 9.81 19.89
N GLN A 222 6.44 8.73 19.84
CA GLN A 222 7.51 8.53 18.87
C GLN A 222 7.01 8.34 17.42
N ASN A 223 5.73 8.02 17.24
CA ASN A 223 5.12 7.89 15.92
C ASN A 223 4.87 9.25 15.24
N PHE A 224 4.93 10.35 16.02
CA PHE A 224 4.89 11.70 15.48
C PHE A 224 6.32 12.16 15.14
N GLN A 225 6.57 12.54 13.89
CA GLN A 225 7.89 12.95 13.41
C GLN A 225 8.09 14.47 13.43
N TYR A 226 6.99 15.23 13.44
CA TYR A 226 6.99 16.69 13.34
C TYR A 226 6.20 17.32 14.47
N PHE A 227 6.54 18.57 14.79
CA PHE A 227 5.68 19.44 15.60
C PHE A 227 4.54 20.00 14.75
N GLY A 228 3.52 20.54 15.41
CA GLY A 228 2.36 21.15 14.77
C GLY A 228 1.13 20.26 14.74
N TYR A 229 0.21 20.56 13.84
CA TYR A 229 -1.05 19.86 13.73
C TYR A 229 -0.93 18.59 12.89
N HIS A 230 -1.65 17.56 13.35
CA HIS A 230 -1.73 16.28 12.66
C HIS A 230 -3.20 15.86 12.48
N ARG A 231 -3.48 15.20 11.38
CA ARG A 231 -4.70 14.40 11.21
C ARG A 231 -4.41 12.99 11.69
N VAL A 232 -5.25 12.48 12.56
CA VAL A 232 -5.26 11.08 12.97
C VAL A 232 -6.52 10.47 12.37
N ILE A 233 -6.34 9.68 11.32
CA ILE A 233 -7.41 9.16 10.47
C ILE A 233 -7.64 7.69 10.83
N LEU A 234 -8.87 7.33 11.14
CA LEU A 234 -9.29 5.94 11.31
C LEU A 234 -10.04 5.49 10.07
N PHE A 235 -9.46 4.57 9.29
CA PHE A 235 -10.11 3.95 8.16
C PHE A 235 -10.81 2.66 8.57
N LYS A 236 -12.05 2.50 8.15
CA LYS A 236 -12.77 1.24 8.16
C LYS A 236 -12.56 0.57 6.81
N LEU A 237 -12.16 -0.70 6.84
CA LEU A 237 -11.70 -1.46 5.69
C LEU A 237 -12.62 -2.66 5.42
N ASN A 238 -12.73 -3.02 4.15
CA ASN A 238 -13.31 -4.29 3.75
C ASN A 238 -12.33 -5.46 3.99
N PRO A 239 -12.81 -6.70 4.20
CA PRO A 239 -11.95 -7.87 4.44
C PRO A 239 -10.95 -8.17 3.32
N ASP A 240 -11.28 -7.82 2.07
CA ASP A 240 -10.42 -7.99 0.90
C ASP A 240 -9.10 -7.22 1.00
N TYR A 241 -9.16 -5.97 1.49
CA TYR A 241 -7.96 -5.17 1.77
C TYR A 241 -7.06 -5.86 2.80
N VAL A 242 -7.66 -6.41 3.85
CA VAL A 242 -6.93 -7.09 4.93
C VAL A 242 -6.25 -8.36 4.45
N ALA A 243 -6.90 -9.10 3.55
CA ALA A 243 -6.32 -10.29 2.94
C ALA A 243 -5.04 -9.96 2.15
N LEU A 244 -5.03 -8.83 1.42
CA LEU A 244 -3.86 -8.34 0.71
C LEU A 244 -2.74 -7.93 1.69
N TYR A 245 -3.07 -7.25 2.79
CA TYR A 245 -2.11 -6.80 3.79
C TYR A 245 -1.41 -7.95 4.52
N LYS A 246 -2.18 -8.95 4.98
CA LYS A 246 -1.66 -10.07 5.77
C LYS A 246 -0.65 -10.94 5.02
N ARG A 247 -0.68 -10.98 3.70
CA ARG A 247 0.25 -11.78 2.88
C ARG A 247 1.61 -11.13 2.66
N ASN A 248 1.72 -9.82 2.75
CA ASN A 248 3.00 -9.13 2.57
C ASN A 248 4.03 -9.44 3.69
N GLY A 249 3.64 -10.15 4.75
CA GLY A 249 4.52 -10.59 5.84
C GLY A 249 5.02 -12.03 5.76
N ASN A 250 4.64 -12.81 4.73
CA ASN A 250 5.04 -14.21 4.62
C ASN A 250 6.35 -14.37 3.83
N THR A 251 7.22 -15.22 4.39
CA THR A 251 8.58 -15.51 3.94
C THR A 251 8.67 -15.98 2.48
N THR A 252 9.84 -15.76 1.89
CA THR A 252 10.29 -16.03 0.51
C THR A 252 10.08 -17.45 -0.04
N GLN A 253 9.54 -18.37 0.73
CA GLN A 253 9.36 -19.78 0.32
C GLN A 253 8.01 -20.11 -0.32
N ASN A 254 7.03 -19.21 -0.29
CA ASN A 254 5.74 -19.39 -0.95
C ASN A 254 5.49 -18.23 -1.93
N ILE A 255 5.97 -18.38 -3.15
CA ILE A 255 5.60 -17.53 -4.29
C ILE A 255 4.17 -17.93 -4.69
N SER A 256 3.18 -17.50 -3.92
CA SER A 256 1.78 -17.66 -4.29
C SER A 256 1.28 -16.34 -4.86
N THR A 257 0.45 -16.41 -5.90
CA THR A 257 -0.24 -15.24 -6.46
C THR A 257 -0.89 -14.43 -5.33
N PRO A 258 -0.64 -13.12 -5.22
CA PRO A 258 -1.29 -12.28 -4.22
C PRO A 258 -2.82 -12.40 -4.32
N PRO A 259 -3.56 -12.36 -3.20
CA PRO A 259 -5.01 -12.31 -3.27
C PRO A 259 -5.42 -11.08 -4.07
N THR A 260 -6.41 -11.24 -4.91
CA THR A 260 -6.93 -10.14 -5.74
C THR A 260 -8.44 -10.10 -5.69
N THR A 261 -9.01 -8.93 -5.75
CA THR A 261 -10.46 -8.72 -5.95
C THR A 261 -10.81 -8.52 -7.42
N ILE A 262 -9.82 -8.63 -8.30
CA ILE A 262 -9.96 -8.36 -9.73
C ILE A 262 -10.11 -9.66 -10.51
N THR A 263 -11.24 -9.86 -11.14
CA THR A 263 -11.45 -10.96 -12.08
C THR A 263 -10.62 -10.70 -13.34
N ASN A 264 -9.82 -11.68 -13.76
CA ASN A 264 -8.88 -11.61 -14.89
C ASN A 264 -7.80 -10.51 -14.77
N GLY A 265 -7.47 -10.11 -13.54
CA GLY A 265 -6.45 -9.13 -13.23
C GLY A 265 -5.84 -9.37 -11.86
N LEU A 266 -4.99 -8.45 -11.43
CA LEU A 266 -4.33 -8.42 -10.13
C LEU A 266 -4.67 -7.11 -9.41
N GLY A 267 -4.35 -7.05 -8.11
CA GLY A 267 -4.50 -5.85 -7.32
C GLY A 267 -5.80 -5.76 -6.56
N ILE A 268 -6.30 -4.55 -6.33
CA ILE A 268 -7.42 -4.29 -5.44
C ILE A 268 -8.38 -3.24 -5.99
N PHE A 269 -9.68 -3.50 -5.85
CA PHE A 269 -10.75 -2.53 -6.03
C PHE A 269 -11.68 -2.64 -4.82
N THR A 270 -11.59 -1.68 -3.90
CA THR A 270 -12.26 -1.79 -2.61
C THR A 270 -12.86 -0.48 -2.13
N GLY A 271 -13.96 -0.57 -1.37
CA GLY A 271 -14.54 0.54 -0.62
C GLY A 271 -13.81 0.76 0.70
N ILE A 272 -13.56 2.02 1.03
CA ILE A 272 -13.05 2.44 2.33
C ILE A 272 -13.89 3.60 2.84
N ASN A 273 -13.92 3.78 4.15
CA ASN A 273 -14.50 4.97 4.76
C ASN A 273 -13.70 5.37 5.99
N SER A 274 -13.70 6.64 6.35
CA SER A 274 -12.86 7.13 7.43
C SER A 274 -13.52 8.19 8.29
N ASP A 275 -12.99 8.35 9.50
CA ASP A 275 -13.19 9.50 10.36
C ASP A 275 -11.85 10.08 10.77
N THR A 276 -11.80 11.37 11.10
CA THR A 276 -10.56 12.10 11.31
C THR A 276 -10.65 12.95 12.58
N LEU A 277 -9.60 12.85 13.40
CA LEU A 277 -9.36 13.72 14.55
C LEU A 277 -8.16 14.64 14.27
N LYS A 278 -8.15 15.79 14.92
CA LYS A 278 -7.04 16.74 14.88
C LYS A 278 -6.30 16.68 16.20
N VAL A 279 -4.99 16.46 16.15
CA VAL A 279 -4.09 16.40 17.31
C VAL A 279 -2.95 17.38 17.09
N ARG A 280 -2.52 18.06 18.15
CA ARG A 280 -1.39 18.99 18.11
C ARG A 280 -0.21 18.42 18.88
N VAL A 281 0.97 18.48 18.28
CA VAL A 281 2.25 18.12 18.91
C VAL A 281 3.05 19.38 19.17
N ILE A 282 3.45 19.60 20.40
CA ILE A 282 4.20 20.79 20.82
C ILE A 282 5.53 20.39 21.48
N PRO A 283 6.54 21.26 21.45
CA PRO A 283 7.74 21.07 22.25
C PRO A 283 7.39 21.09 23.74
N GLU A 284 8.19 20.32 24.52
CA GLU A 284 8.14 20.31 25.99
C GLU A 284 8.76 21.58 26.56
#